data_3eab588a3aaac9f8bd034a0101fab1f4
#
_entry.id   3eab588a3aaac9f8bd034a0101fab1f4
#
_cell.length_a   1.000
_cell.length_b   1.000
_cell.length_c   1.000
_cell.angle_alpha   90.00
_cell.angle_beta   90.00
_cell.angle_gamma   90.00
#
_symmetry.space_group_name_H-M   'P 1'
#
loop_
_entity.id
_entity.type
_entity.pdbx_description
1 polymer ?
#
loop_
_entity_poly.entity_id
_entity_poly.type
_entity_poly.pdbx_seq_one_letter_code
_entity_poly.pdbx_strand_id
1 'polypeptide(L)'
;MSSENSRNKSRPAVHAAEIVREYGPFGSATQVHGVTHDGRRVWAATGAKLVAFDPASGETSQTLDVPCDAGTAFDGKHIYQIAESRIDKIDPATGKVLASIPAPGNGYDSGLTWAEGSLWVGQYRDRKIHQVDPETGAVVRTIESNRFVTGVTWVDGELWHGTWEAEESDIRRIDPKTGAVLERLEMPRGAGVSGLESDGADLFYAGGGSSGKVRAVRRPTTGRQH
;
A
#
# COMPACT_ATOMS: atom_id res chain seq x y z
N MET A 1 -47.87 3.48 6.39
CA MET A 1 -46.89 3.66 7.50
C MET A 1 -45.60 2.99 7.07
N SER A 2 -44.74 3.75 6.40
CA SER A 2 -43.46 3.28 5.92
C SER A 2 -42.41 3.64 6.97
N SER A 3 -41.91 2.60 7.67
CA SER A 3 -40.81 2.75 8.62
C SER A 3 -39.51 2.98 7.84
N GLU A 4 -39.03 4.21 7.82
CA GLU A 4 -37.68 4.57 7.41
C GLU A 4 -36.68 3.90 8.34
N ASN A 5 -36.06 2.86 7.82
CA ASN A 5 -34.93 2.19 8.48
C ASN A 5 -33.68 3.03 8.19
N SER A 6 -33.52 4.16 8.89
CA SER A 6 -32.30 4.96 8.85
C SER A 6 -31.19 4.14 9.52
N ARG A 7 -30.41 3.40 8.69
CA ARG A 7 -29.17 2.76 9.09
C ARG A 7 -28.27 3.84 9.68
N ASN A 8 -28.13 3.80 10.98
CA ASN A 8 -27.20 4.63 11.74
C ASN A 8 -25.77 4.29 11.25
N LYS A 9 -25.26 5.02 10.25
CA LYS A 9 -23.86 4.91 9.82
C LYS A 9 -23.03 5.47 10.97
N SER A 10 -22.48 4.62 11.80
CA SER A 10 -21.51 5.02 12.82
C SER A 10 -20.40 5.82 12.12
N ARG A 11 -20.02 6.96 12.69
CA ARG A 11 -18.88 7.72 12.18
C ARG A 11 -17.61 6.88 12.33
N PRO A 12 -16.69 6.90 11.35
CA PRO A 12 -15.43 6.17 11.47
C PRO A 12 -14.66 6.65 12.69
N ALA A 13 -13.97 5.75 13.37
CA ALA A 13 -13.00 6.11 14.40
C ALA A 13 -11.86 6.91 13.77
N VAL A 14 -11.41 7.98 14.43
CA VAL A 14 -10.35 8.86 13.93
C VAL A 14 -9.27 8.99 14.99
N HIS A 15 -8.03 8.71 14.60
CA HIS A 15 -6.86 8.79 15.46
C HIS A 15 -5.74 9.60 14.76
N ALA A 16 -4.91 10.29 15.53
CA ALA A 16 -3.66 10.80 14.98
C ALA A 16 -2.70 9.64 14.72
N ALA A 17 -2.03 9.65 13.57
CA ALA A 17 -1.02 8.65 13.24
C ALA A 17 0.23 8.86 14.13
N GLU A 18 0.69 7.77 14.75
CA GLU A 18 1.94 7.74 15.50
C GLU A 18 3.07 7.25 14.60
N ILE A 19 3.94 8.14 14.12
CA ILE A 19 5.16 7.79 13.40
C ILE A 19 6.22 7.40 14.44
N VAL A 20 6.59 6.13 14.49
CA VAL A 20 7.56 5.62 15.47
C VAL A 20 8.99 5.67 14.95
N ARG A 21 9.18 5.66 13.61
CA ARG A 21 10.49 5.74 12.97
C ARG A 21 10.38 6.21 11.53
N GLU A 22 11.46 6.83 11.03
CA GLU A 22 11.67 7.14 9.62
C GLU A 22 12.95 6.47 9.10
N TYR A 23 12.92 6.03 7.84
CA TYR A 23 14.03 5.41 7.12
C TYR A 23 14.30 6.17 5.83
N GLY A 24 15.54 6.14 5.38
CA GLY A 24 15.96 6.85 4.18
C GLY A 24 16.47 8.27 4.46
N PRO A 25 16.75 9.10 3.43
CA PRO A 25 16.57 8.74 2.02
C PRO A 25 17.48 7.57 1.57
N PHE A 26 17.07 6.86 0.52
CA PHE A 26 17.78 5.67 0.04
C PHE A 26 18.75 6.06 -1.09
N GLY A 27 20.01 6.28 -0.72
CA GLY A 27 21.05 6.76 -1.65
C GLY A 27 20.68 8.13 -2.23
N SER A 28 20.67 8.24 -3.57
CA SER A 28 20.25 9.46 -4.28
C SER A 28 18.77 9.52 -4.62
N ALA A 29 17.97 8.56 -4.15
CA ALA A 29 16.54 8.53 -4.43
C ALA A 29 15.80 9.68 -3.70
N THR A 30 15.05 10.45 -4.47
CA THR A 30 14.27 11.58 -3.96
C THR A 30 12.80 11.23 -3.75
N GLN A 31 12.39 10.01 -4.14
CA GLN A 31 11.00 9.55 -4.06
C GLN A 31 10.91 8.10 -3.60
N VAL A 32 9.82 7.78 -2.91
CA VAL A 32 9.37 6.41 -2.62
C VAL A 32 7.95 6.28 -3.16
N HIS A 33 7.75 5.36 -4.09
CA HIS A 33 6.48 5.15 -4.79
C HIS A 33 5.65 4.01 -4.19
N GLY A 34 6.31 2.90 -3.84
CA GLY A 34 5.70 1.70 -3.27
C GLY A 34 6.50 1.18 -2.10
N VAL A 35 5.86 0.40 -1.25
CA VAL A 35 6.47 -0.28 -0.09
C VAL A 35 5.86 -1.66 0.05
N THR A 36 6.68 -2.67 0.34
CA THR A 36 6.21 -3.99 0.78
C THR A 36 7.12 -4.56 1.87
N HIS A 37 6.67 -5.62 2.54
CA HIS A 37 7.39 -6.31 3.61
C HIS A 37 7.48 -7.81 3.30
N ASP A 38 8.69 -8.37 3.29
CA ASP A 38 8.91 -9.78 2.93
C ASP A 38 8.94 -10.74 4.13
N GLY A 39 8.40 -10.31 5.29
CA GLY A 39 8.45 -11.04 6.55
C GLY A 39 9.73 -10.76 7.37
N ARG A 40 10.73 -10.10 6.76
CA ARG A 40 12.01 -9.77 7.40
C ARG A 40 12.47 -8.35 7.08
N ARG A 41 12.36 -7.94 5.83
CA ARG A 41 12.86 -6.67 5.30
C ARG A 41 11.71 -5.85 4.74
N VAL A 42 11.89 -4.56 4.78
CA VAL A 42 11.04 -3.63 4.04
C VAL A 42 11.69 -3.33 2.69
N TRP A 43 10.90 -3.37 1.64
CA TRP A 43 11.29 -3.00 0.29
C TRP A 43 10.67 -1.67 -0.09
N ALA A 44 11.47 -0.74 -0.54
CA ALA A 44 11.05 0.58 -1.03
C ALA A 44 11.27 0.69 -2.54
N ALA A 45 10.22 1.02 -3.28
CA ALA A 45 10.28 1.30 -4.71
C ALA A 45 10.68 2.76 -4.91
N THR A 46 11.83 3.00 -5.55
CA THR A 46 12.41 4.35 -5.71
C THR A 46 12.42 4.85 -7.15
N GLY A 47 11.59 4.26 -8.01
CA GLY A 47 11.48 4.57 -9.45
C GLY A 47 12.31 3.63 -10.32
N ALA A 48 13.60 3.59 -10.13
CA ALA A 48 14.52 2.74 -10.92
C ALA A 48 15.05 1.54 -10.13
N LYS A 49 14.83 1.50 -8.81
CA LYS A 49 15.39 0.49 -7.92
C LYS A 49 14.44 0.10 -6.82
N LEU A 50 14.37 -1.20 -6.53
CA LEU A 50 13.82 -1.72 -5.30
C LEU A 50 14.95 -1.82 -4.28
N VAL A 51 14.80 -1.15 -3.14
CA VAL A 51 15.78 -1.12 -2.05
C VAL A 51 15.22 -1.85 -0.84
N ALA A 52 15.88 -2.95 -0.44
CA ALA A 52 15.54 -3.68 0.78
C ALA A 52 16.36 -3.16 1.95
N PHE A 53 15.73 -2.91 3.07
CA PHE A 53 16.40 -2.54 4.32
C PHE A 53 15.87 -3.30 5.53
N ASP A 54 16.71 -3.44 6.52
CA ASP A 54 16.35 -4.02 7.82
C ASP A 54 15.59 -2.98 8.65
N PRO A 55 14.33 -3.23 9.06
CA PRO A 55 13.56 -2.27 9.84
C PRO A 55 14.12 -2.05 11.26
N ALA A 56 14.92 -2.97 11.81
CA ALA A 56 15.53 -2.79 13.12
C ALA A 56 16.74 -1.85 13.08
N SER A 57 17.64 -2.00 12.10
CA SER A 57 18.82 -1.15 11.96
C SER A 57 18.59 0.06 11.04
N GLY A 58 17.76 -0.07 10.01
CA GLY A 58 17.59 0.88 8.90
C GLY A 58 18.62 0.70 7.79
N GLU A 59 19.52 -0.29 7.91
CA GLU A 59 20.58 -0.54 6.95
C GLU A 59 20.05 -1.20 5.67
N THR A 60 20.49 -0.68 4.51
CA THR A 60 20.21 -1.30 3.21
C THR A 60 20.95 -2.63 3.09
N SER A 61 20.21 -3.70 2.84
CA SER A 61 20.75 -5.07 2.72
C SER A 61 20.82 -5.56 1.28
N GLN A 62 20.01 -5.00 0.39
CA GLN A 62 19.96 -5.40 -1.03
C GLN A 62 19.36 -4.29 -1.89
N THR A 63 19.77 -4.26 -3.16
CA THR A 63 19.18 -3.37 -4.17
C THR A 63 19.00 -4.15 -5.46
N LEU A 64 17.84 -4.01 -6.09
CA LEU A 64 17.52 -4.59 -7.39
C LEU A 64 17.30 -3.47 -8.39
N ASP A 65 17.98 -3.53 -9.53
CA ASP A 65 17.82 -2.57 -10.65
C ASP A 65 16.61 -3.02 -11.50
N VAL A 66 15.42 -2.56 -11.10
CA VAL A 66 14.15 -2.85 -11.78
C VAL A 66 13.27 -1.60 -11.81
N PRO A 67 12.54 -1.34 -12.90
CA PRO A 67 11.53 -0.28 -12.93
C PRO A 67 10.49 -0.48 -11.83
N CYS A 68 10.22 0.56 -11.03
CA CYS A 68 9.35 0.46 -9.86
C CYS A 68 8.74 1.83 -9.51
N ASP A 69 7.86 2.30 -10.36
CA ASP A 69 7.29 3.66 -10.31
C ASP A 69 5.94 3.75 -9.58
N ALA A 70 5.43 2.63 -9.05
CA ALA A 70 4.20 2.60 -8.25
C ALA A 70 4.25 1.48 -7.20
N GLY A 71 3.09 0.90 -6.85
CA GLY A 71 2.92 -0.07 -5.78
C GLY A 71 3.74 -1.34 -5.90
N THR A 72 4.11 -1.89 -4.75
CA THR A 72 4.90 -3.11 -4.59
C THR A 72 4.18 -4.05 -3.63
N ALA A 73 4.18 -5.36 -3.90
CA ALA A 73 3.60 -6.40 -3.03
C ALA A 73 4.50 -7.63 -2.94
N PHE A 74 4.27 -8.48 -1.94
CA PHE A 74 4.98 -9.73 -1.75
C PHE A 74 4.00 -10.88 -1.45
N ASP A 75 4.11 -12.00 -2.19
CA ASP A 75 3.19 -13.15 -2.07
C ASP A 75 3.70 -14.24 -1.10
N GLY A 76 4.77 -13.97 -0.35
CA GLY A 76 5.49 -14.94 0.47
C GLY A 76 6.69 -15.56 -0.26
N LYS A 77 6.84 -15.32 -1.57
CA LYS A 77 7.92 -15.88 -2.39
C LYS A 77 8.46 -14.90 -3.43
N HIS A 78 7.58 -14.15 -4.08
CA HIS A 78 7.93 -13.24 -5.16
C HIS A 78 7.48 -11.81 -4.87
N ILE A 79 8.19 -10.85 -5.41
CA ILE A 79 7.76 -9.46 -5.43
C ILE A 79 6.88 -9.24 -6.67
N TYR A 80 5.76 -8.56 -6.50
CA TYR A 80 4.98 -7.98 -7.57
C TYR A 80 5.19 -6.47 -7.58
N GLN A 81 5.50 -5.93 -8.75
CA GLN A 81 5.84 -4.52 -8.91
C GLN A 81 5.06 -3.91 -10.05
N ILE A 82 4.35 -2.83 -9.78
CA ILE A 82 3.76 -2.01 -10.85
C ILE A 82 4.87 -1.21 -11.52
N ALA A 83 5.00 -1.36 -12.82
CA ALA A 83 5.91 -0.62 -13.67
C ALA A 83 5.18 -0.18 -14.94
N GLU A 84 4.97 1.11 -15.12
CA GLU A 84 4.18 1.68 -16.22
C GLU A 84 2.75 1.11 -16.25
N SER A 85 2.40 0.34 -17.29
CA SER A 85 1.06 -0.25 -17.49
C SER A 85 0.99 -1.75 -17.21
N ARG A 86 1.96 -2.31 -16.47
CA ARG A 86 2.04 -3.74 -16.16
C ARG A 86 2.38 -3.97 -14.70
N ILE A 87 2.14 -5.20 -14.25
CA ILE A 87 2.60 -5.71 -12.95
C ILE A 87 3.57 -6.83 -13.24
N ASP A 88 4.82 -6.65 -12.85
CA ASP A 88 5.89 -7.62 -13.02
C ASP A 88 6.00 -8.51 -11.77
N LYS A 89 6.05 -9.82 -11.98
CA LYS A 89 6.40 -10.81 -10.95
C LYS A 89 7.89 -11.02 -10.95
N ILE A 90 8.56 -10.73 -9.86
CA ILE A 90 10.01 -10.60 -9.76
C ILE A 90 10.55 -11.60 -8.73
N ASP A 91 11.66 -12.26 -9.08
CA ASP A 91 12.47 -13.03 -8.13
C ASP A 91 13.21 -12.06 -7.19
N PRO A 92 12.93 -12.04 -5.87
CA PRO A 92 13.54 -11.09 -4.95
C PRO A 92 15.05 -11.32 -4.72
N ALA A 93 15.60 -12.49 -5.09
CA ALA A 93 17.01 -12.77 -4.95
C ALA A 93 17.85 -12.15 -6.09
N THR A 94 17.26 -12.10 -7.31
CA THR A 94 18.01 -11.76 -8.53
C THR A 94 17.50 -10.51 -9.24
N GLY A 95 16.28 -10.05 -8.96
CA GLY A 95 15.60 -9.00 -9.71
C GLY A 95 15.06 -9.45 -11.07
N LYS A 96 15.16 -10.76 -11.40
CA LYS A 96 14.67 -11.26 -12.67
C LYS A 96 13.15 -11.22 -12.74
N VAL A 97 12.60 -10.63 -13.80
CA VAL A 97 11.19 -10.69 -14.11
C VAL A 97 10.85 -12.10 -14.59
N LEU A 98 9.93 -12.77 -13.89
CA LEU A 98 9.48 -14.14 -14.15
C LEU A 98 8.23 -14.18 -15.01
N ALA A 99 7.34 -13.20 -14.84
CA ALA A 99 6.10 -13.03 -15.59
C ALA A 99 5.65 -11.56 -15.51
N SER A 100 4.77 -11.16 -16.42
CA SER A 100 4.14 -9.84 -16.43
C SER A 100 2.68 -9.97 -16.80
N ILE A 101 1.82 -9.22 -16.13
CA ILE A 101 0.40 -9.09 -16.43
C ILE A 101 0.04 -7.62 -16.68
N PRO A 102 -1.02 -7.31 -17.43
CA PRO A 102 -1.48 -5.94 -17.57
C PRO A 102 -1.95 -5.37 -16.23
N ALA A 103 -1.58 -4.13 -15.93
CA ALA A 103 -2.11 -3.38 -14.79
C ALA A 103 -3.47 -2.74 -15.17
N PRO A 104 -4.48 -2.73 -14.27
CA PRO A 104 -5.85 -2.35 -14.62
C PRO A 104 -6.00 -0.86 -14.99
N GLY A 105 -5.11 0.01 -14.53
CA GLY A 105 -5.18 1.46 -14.71
C GLY A 105 -4.36 2.01 -15.87
N ASN A 106 -3.74 1.17 -16.71
CA ASN A 106 -2.94 1.62 -17.85
C ASN A 106 -1.89 2.71 -17.51
N GLY A 107 -1.17 2.55 -16.40
CA GLY A 107 -0.16 3.50 -15.93
C GLY A 107 -0.67 4.54 -14.93
N TYR A 108 -1.92 4.44 -14.48
CA TYR A 108 -2.50 5.29 -13.43
C TYR A 108 -2.73 4.54 -12.11
N ASP A 109 -2.13 3.35 -11.99
CA ASP A 109 -2.15 2.55 -10.78
C ASP A 109 -1.20 3.14 -9.72
N SER A 110 -1.52 2.96 -8.44
CA SER A 110 -0.78 3.59 -7.34
C SER A 110 -0.28 2.59 -6.30
N GLY A 111 -1.19 1.95 -5.58
CA GLY A 111 -0.88 0.99 -4.53
C GLY A 111 -1.00 -0.45 -4.99
N LEU A 112 -0.29 -1.36 -4.31
CA LEU A 112 -0.36 -2.79 -4.58
C LEU A 112 -0.17 -3.56 -3.27
N THR A 113 -0.99 -4.59 -3.04
CA THR A 113 -0.76 -5.60 -2.01
C THR A 113 -1.22 -6.97 -2.46
N TRP A 114 -0.68 -8.00 -1.81
CA TRP A 114 -1.07 -9.40 -2.01
C TRP A 114 -1.95 -9.87 -0.85
N ALA A 115 -3.14 -10.37 -1.15
CA ALA A 115 -4.00 -10.97 -0.15
C ALA A 115 -4.97 -11.97 -0.77
N GLU A 116 -5.26 -13.04 -0.05
CA GLU A 116 -6.27 -14.05 -0.42
C GLU A 116 -6.08 -14.62 -1.83
N GLY A 117 -4.81 -14.83 -2.23
CA GLY A 117 -4.48 -15.34 -3.57
C GLY A 117 -4.71 -14.36 -4.71
N SER A 118 -4.89 -13.09 -4.43
CA SER A 118 -5.14 -12.03 -5.39
C SER A 118 -4.21 -10.84 -5.20
N LEU A 119 -4.06 -10.03 -6.23
CA LEU A 119 -3.49 -8.70 -6.14
C LEU A 119 -4.58 -7.67 -5.88
N TRP A 120 -4.32 -6.71 -5.01
CA TRP A 120 -5.21 -5.57 -4.77
C TRP A 120 -4.49 -4.30 -5.23
N VAL A 121 -5.06 -3.66 -6.25
CA VAL A 121 -4.44 -2.54 -6.98
C VAL A 121 -5.20 -1.27 -6.74
N GLY A 122 -4.54 -0.27 -6.17
CA GLY A 122 -5.10 1.07 -5.99
C GLY A 122 -4.97 1.91 -7.25
N GLN A 123 -5.99 2.71 -7.57
CA GLN A 123 -5.96 3.74 -8.61
C GLN A 123 -6.14 5.10 -7.99
N TYR A 124 -5.15 5.98 -8.17
CA TYR A 124 -5.12 7.28 -7.51
C TYR A 124 -6.30 8.16 -7.94
N ARG A 125 -6.37 8.54 -9.21
CA ARG A 125 -7.35 9.51 -9.71
C ARG A 125 -8.77 8.98 -9.74
N ASP A 126 -8.91 7.70 -10.05
CA ASP A 126 -10.21 7.05 -10.16
C ASP A 126 -10.81 6.67 -8.82
N ARG A 127 -10.01 6.80 -7.73
CA ARG A 127 -10.47 6.50 -6.36
C ARG A 127 -11.01 5.09 -6.22
N LYS A 128 -10.29 4.11 -6.81
CA LYS A 128 -10.70 2.71 -6.85
C LYS A 128 -9.63 1.80 -6.30
N ILE A 129 -10.06 0.65 -5.82
CA ILE A 129 -9.20 -0.48 -5.50
C ILE A 129 -9.76 -1.69 -6.24
N HIS A 130 -8.94 -2.30 -7.09
CA HIS A 130 -9.30 -3.49 -7.85
C HIS A 130 -8.71 -4.74 -7.22
N GLN A 131 -9.51 -5.78 -7.05
CA GLN A 131 -9.02 -7.14 -6.87
C GLN A 131 -8.72 -7.71 -8.24
N VAL A 132 -7.50 -8.19 -8.45
CA VAL A 132 -6.98 -8.61 -9.74
C VAL A 132 -6.47 -10.04 -9.66
N ASP A 133 -6.81 -10.84 -10.64
CA ASP A 133 -6.26 -12.19 -10.82
C ASP A 133 -4.77 -12.10 -11.17
N PRO A 134 -3.87 -12.71 -10.38
CA PRO A 134 -2.43 -12.55 -10.53
C PRO A 134 -1.83 -13.27 -11.75
N GLU A 135 -2.58 -14.17 -12.38
CA GLU A 135 -2.12 -14.91 -13.56
C GLU A 135 -2.54 -14.24 -14.87
N THR A 136 -3.67 -13.55 -14.87
CA THR A 136 -4.26 -12.98 -16.08
C THR A 136 -4.30 -11.45 -16.12
N GLY A 137 -4.24 -10.80 -14.95
CA GLY A 137 -4.48 -9.37 -14.83
C GLY A 137 -5.96 -8.97 -14.90
N ALA A 138 -6.88 -9.95 -14.94
CA ALA A 138 -8.31 -9.68 -15.00
C ALA A 138 -8.83 -9.06 -13.69
N VAL A 139 -9.62 -7.99 -13.79
CA VAL A 139 -10.29 -7.39 -12.65
C VAL A 139 -11.44 -8.29 -12.20
N VAL A 140 -11.36 -8.83 -10.99
CA VAL A 140 -12.37 -9.68 -10.36
C VAL A 140 -13.50 -8.84 -9.77
N ARG A 141 -13.13 -7.76 -9.07
CA ARG A 141 -14.08 -6.78 -8.53
C ARG A 141 -13.41 -5.43 -8.27
N THR A 142 -14.24 -4.42 -8.04
CA THR A 142 -13.81 -3.05 -7.77
C THR A 142 -14.48 -2.53 -6.50
N ILE A 143 -13.71 -1.82 -5.68
CA ILE A 143 -14.17 -1.08 -4.51
C ILE A 143 -13.94 0.40 -4.79
N GLU A 144 -14.92 1.25 -4.50
CA GLU A 144 -14.78 2.70 -4.61
C GLU A 144 -14.32 3.32 -3.28
N SER A 145 -13.44 4.30 -3.36
CA SER A 145 -13.05 5.15 -2.25
C SER A 145 -13.58 6.57 -2.45
N ASN A 146 -13.84 7.26 -1.35
CA ASN A 146 -14.27 8.67 -1.40
C ASN A 146 -13.08 9.66 -1.48
N ARG A 147 -11.83 9.17 -1.52
CA ARG A 147 -10.60 9.96 -1.70
C ARG A 147 -9.63 9.29 -2.67
N PHE A 148 -8.64 10.03 -3.13
CA PHE A 148 -7.55 9.49 -3.95
C PHE A 148 -6.85 8.35 -3.20
N VAL A 149 -6.74 7.18 -3.85
CA VAL A 149 -6.08 5.99 -3.28
C VAL A 149 -4.60 6.04 -3.62
N THR A 150 -3.74 5.87 -2.61
CA THR A 150 -2.29 5.78 -2.78
C THR A 150 -1.79 4.36 -2.49
N GLY A 151 -1.16 4.10 -1.34
CA GLY A 151 -0.77 2.75 -0.95
C GLY A 151 -1.97 1.88 -0.57
N VAL A 152 -1.85 0.57 -0.72
CA VAL A 152 -2.87 -0.42 -0.32
C VAL A 152 -2.18 -1.52 0.46
N THR A 153 -2.77 -1.99 1.55
CA THR A 153 -2.31 -3.17 2.30
C THR A 153 -3.47 -3.98 2.86
N TRP A 154 -3.18 -5.24 3.15
CA TRP A 154 -4.13 -6.18 3.75
C TRP A 154 -3.50 -6.84 4.96
N VAL A 155 -4.17 -6.79 6.10
CA VAL A 155 -3.70 -7.41 7.33
C VAL A 155 -4.87 -7.85 8.21
N ASP A 156 -4.82 -9.06 8.79
CA ASP A 156 -5.84 -9.64 9.66
C ASP A 156 -7.26 -9.64 9.04
N GLY A 157 -7.37 -9.89 7.73
CA GLY A 157 -8.65 -9.84 7.01
C GLY A 157 -9.19 -8.42 6.75
N GLU A 158 -8.39 -7.40 7.01
CA GLU A 158 -8.75 -6.00 6.87
C GLU A 158 -8.03 -5.34 5.70
N LEU A 159 -8.78 -4.58 4.90
CA LEU A 159 -8.24 -3.77 3.81
C LEU A 159 -7.97 -2.34 4.29
N TRP A 160 -6.72 -1.90 4.12
CA TRP A 160 -6.29 -0.56 4.43
C TRP A 160 -5.72 0.13 3.21
N HIS A 161 -5.91 1.43 3.10
CA HIS A 161 -5.27 2.22 2.06
C HIS A 161 -4.86 3.61 2.54
N GLY A 162 -3.80 4.14 1.93
CA GLY A 162 -3.39 5.51 2.10
C GLY A 162 -4.17 6.46 1.19
N THR A 163 -4.15 7.73 1.53
CA THR A 163 -4.70 8.82 0.71
C THR A 163 -3.70 9.96 0.61
N TRP A 164 -3.85 10.79 -0.43
CA TRP A 164 -3.17 12.07 -0.55
C TRP A 164 -4.06 13.06 -1.29
N GLU A 165 -4.47 14.12 -0.62
CA GLU A 165 -5.32 15.16 -1.21
C GLU A 165 -5.13 16.48 -0.46
N ALA A 166 -4.84 17.57 -1.17
CA ALA A 166 -4.67 18.91 -0.60
C ALA A 166 -3.63 19.00 0.54
N GLU A 167 -2.46 18.34 0.36
CA GLU A 167 -1.38 18.24 1.36
C GLU A 167 -1.76 17.49 2.66
N GLU A 168 -2.88 16.82 2.66
CA GLU A 168 -3.35 15.96 3.73
C GLU A 168 -3.31 14.50 3.32
N SER A 169 -2.96 13.64 4.25
CA SER A 169 -2.90 12.19 4.09
C SER A 169 -3.51 11.50 5.29
N ASP A 170 -4.16 10.40 5.05
CA ASP A 170 -4.58 9.47 6.09
C ASP A 170 -4.38 8.02 5.64
N ILE A 171 -4.30 7.11 6.60
CA ILE A 171 -4.35 5.66 6.40
C ILE A 171 -5.73 5.21 6.87
N ARG A 172 -6.48 4.51 6.02
CA ARG A 172 -7.88 4.15 6.25
C ARG A 172 -8.10 2.66 6.24
N ARG A 173 -8.83 2.18 7.24
CA ARG A 173 -9.48 0.88 7.17
C ARG A 173 -10.82 1.03 6.48
N ILE A 174 -11.06 0.20 5.49
CA ILE A 174 -12.33 0.17 4.77
C ILE A 174 -12.96 -1.21 4.83
N ASP A 175 -14.27 -1.24 4.77
CA ASP A 175 -15.01 -2.47 4.55
C ASP A 175 -14.74 -2.97 3.11
N PRO A 176 -14.13 -4.14 2.92
CA PRO A 176 -13.76 -4.62 1.60
C PRO A 176 -14.98 -4.98 0.72
N LYS A 177 -16.19 -5.03 1.27
CA LYS A 177 -17.42 -5.30 0.52
C LYS A 177 -18.09 -4.02 0.02
N THR A 178 -18.04 -2.96 0.82
CA THR A 178 -18.83 -1.74 0.58
C THR A 178 -17.98 -0.50 0.31
N GLY A 179 -16.68 -0.54 0.60
CA GLY A 179 -15.79 0.62 0.56
C GLY A 179 -16.03 1.63 1.70
N ALA A 180 -16.93 1.32 2.64
CA ALA A 180 -17.21 2.22 3.76
C ALA A 180 -15.98 2.38 4.65
N VAL A 181 -15.66 3.64 5.00
CA VAL A 181 -14.55 3.93 5.91
C VAL A 181 -14.94 3.58 7.33
N LEU A 182 -14.17 2.69 7.96
CA LEU A 182 -14.39 2.19 9.31
C LEU A 182 -13.51 2.90 10.34
N GLU A 183 -12.28 3.25 9.94
CA GLU A 183 -11.28 3.86 10.81
C GLU A 183 -10.31 4.72 10.00
N ARG A 184 -9.71 5.74 10.60
CA ARG A 184 -8.73 6.63 9.97
C ARG A 184 -7.59 6.95 10.92
N LEU A 185 -6.36 6.92 10.39
CA LEU A 185 -5.16 7.46 11.01
C LEU A 185 -4.77 8.72 10.25
N GLU A 186 -4.95 9.89 10.85
CA GLU A 186 -4.59 11.16 10.24
C GLU A 186 -3.08 11.37 10.35
N MET A 187 -2.40 11.45 9.21
CA MET A 187 -0.97 11.71 9.14
C MET A 187 -0.68 13.17 9.50
N PRO A 188 0.49 13.48 10.04
CA PRO A 188 0.93 14.87 10.19
C PRO A 188 0.90 15.59 8.84
N ARG A 189 0.56 16.87 8.86
CA ARG A 189 0.49 17.69 7.63
C ARG A 189 1.80 17.61 6.83
N GLY A 190 1.70 17.39 5.54
CA GLY A 190 2.83 17.20 4.63
C GLY A 190 3.47 15.81 4.69
N ALA A 191 3.04 14.93 5.58
CA ALA A 191 3.47 13.54 5.62
C ALA A 191 2.63 12.69 4.68
N GLY A 192 3.00 12.64 3.41
CA GLY A 192 2.31 11.83 2.40
C GLY A 192 2.44 10.33 2.65
N VAL A 193 1.47 9.58 2.13
CA VAL A 193 1.49 8.11 2.02
C VAL A 193 1.40 7.75 0.55
N SER A 194 2.51 7.30 -0.07
CA SER A 194 2.57 6.89 -1.48
C SER A 194 2.45 5.37 -1.66
N GLY A 195 3.10 4.60 -0.79
CA GLY A 195 2.99 3.15 -0.66
C GLY A 195 2.58 2.79 0.76
N LEU A 196 1.99 1.62 0.96
CA LEU A 196 1.56 1.16 2.28
C LEU A 196 1.69 -0.35 2.38
N GLU A 197 2.33 -0.83 3.43
CA GLU A 197 2.37 -2.26 3.75
C GLU A 197 2.38 -2.48 5.26
N SER A 198 1.79 -3.57 5.72
CA SER A 198 1.84 -4.00 7.12
C SER A 198 3.01 -4.97 7.34
N ASP A 199 3.59 -4.95 8.55
CA ASP A 199 4.52 -6.00 9.00
C ASP A 199 3.79 -7.28 9.45
N GLY A 200 2.46 -7.30 9.35
CA GLY A 200 1.62 -8.38 9.87
C GLY A 200 1.40 -8.32 11.38
N ALA A 201 1.96 -7.32 12.07
CA ALA A 201 1.87 -7.13 13.52
C ALA A 201 1.40 -5.71 13.88
N ASP A 202 2.30 -4.88 14.37
CA ASP A 202 1.97 -3.60 15.01
C ASP A 202 2.26 -2.36 14.16
N LEU A 203 2.86 -2.53 12.99
CA LEU A 203 3.32 -1.41 12.18
C LEU A 203 2.76 -1.46 10.74
N PHE A 204 2.49 -0.26 10.24
CA PHE A 204 2.44 0.02 8.82
C PHE A 204 3.75 0.68 8.39
N TYR A 205 4.28 0.29 7.24
CA TYR A 205 5.32 1.00 6.54
C TYR A 205 4.69 1.84 5.44
N ALA A 206 4.83 3.16 5.56
CA ALA A 206 4.24 4.12 4.63
C ALA A 206 5.33 4.82 3.82
N GLY A 207 5.30 4.69 2.51
CA GLY A 207 6.16 5.44 1.60
C GLY A 207 5.79 6.92 1.62
N GLY A 208 6.78 7.79 1.70
CA GLY A 208 6.57 9.22 1.88
C GLY A 208 6.63 10.04 0.59
N GLY A 209 6.44 9.43 -0.58
CA GLY A 209 6.45 10.13 -1.87
C GLY A 209 7.73 10.95 -2.06
N SER A 210 7.59 12.23 -2.36
CA SER A 210 8.69 13.18 -2.59
C SER A 210 9.59 13.46 -1.40
N SER A 211 9.30 12.91 -0.21
CA SER A 211 10.23 12.99 0.93
C SER A 211 11.40 12.00 0.80
N GLY A 212 11.32 11.02 -0.09
CA GLY A 212 12.30 9.94 -0.24
C GLY A 212 12.40 8.99 0.96
N LYS A 213 11.45 9.07 1.89
CA LYS A 213 11.47 8.31 3.15
C LYS A 213 10.41 7.21 3.17
N VAL A 214 10.62 6.23 4.05
CA VAL A 214 9.60 5.30 4.54
C VAL A 214 9.36 5.59 6.02
N ARG A 215 8.10 5.60 6.45
CA ARG A 215 7.70 5.84 7.84
C ARG A 215 7.09 4.57 8.42
N ALA A 216 7.58 4.14 9.58
CA ALA A 216 6.88 3.17 10.39
C ALA A 216 5.81 3.89 11.21
N VAL A 217 4.55 3.51 10.98
CA VAL A 217 3.37 4.09 11.63
C VAL A 217 2.71 3.01 12.48
N ARG A 218 2.38 3.33 13.73
CA ARG A 218 1.74 2.37 14.63
C ARG A 218 0.34 2.01 14.12
N ARG A 219 0.10 0.72 13.99
CA ARG A 219 -1.23 0.19 13.66
C ARG A 219 -2.14 0.26 14.90
N PRO A 220 -3.40 0.72 14.78
CA PRO A 220 -4.33 0.71 15.91
C PRO A 220 -4.59 -0.70 16.41
N THR A 221 -4.77 -0.84 17.72
CA THR A 221 -5.12 -2.10 18.37
C THR A 221 -6.63 -2.35 18.42
N THR A 222 -7.43 -1.36 18.01
CA THR A 222 -8.89 -1.44 18.03
C THR A 222 -9.39 -2.44 16.99
N GLY A 223 -9.97 -3.54 17.46
CA GLY A 223 -10.63 -4.56 16.61
C GLY A 223 -9.87 -5.87 16.44
N ARG A 224 -8.66 -6.05 16.97
CA ARG A 224 -8.01 -7.37 16.96
C ARG A 224 -8.84 -8.36 17.79
N GLN A 225 -9.53 -9.27 17.12
CA GLN A 225 -10.07 -10.45 17.77
C GLN A 225 -8.89 -11.43 17.99
N HIS A 226 -8.60 -11.71 19.24
CA HIS A 226 -7.64 -12.76 19.64
C HIS A 226 -8.25 -14.14 19.45
#